data_34a3303ba32cf460ca8ae2fb42ca50f8
#
_entry.id   34a3303ba32cf460ca8ae2fb42ca50f8
#
_cell.length_a   1.000
_cell.length_b   1.000
_cell.length_c   1.000
_cell.angle_alpha   90.00
_cell.angle_beta   90.00
_cell.angle_gamma   90.00
#
_symmetry.space_group_name_H-M   'P 1'
#
loop_
_entity.id
_entity.type
_entity.pdbx_description
1 polymer ?
#
loop_
_entity_poly.entity_id
_entity_poly.type
_entity_poly.pdbx_seq_one_letter_code
_entity_poly.pdbx_strand_id
1 'polypeptide(L)'
;MANQRKLEEVLRDLSKEELIAIIAEAAGQDEVFKNTLLLKYGTEDQPRLLKTFQKLIKTIVKQYTGREGFIPYRETSSFAADLMALLESKSSVSDDTVKLEMALLVLEEGVEAFQYADDSDGEVGALVDEVLDQIDGLAESQRTADESVREHFLTRLITMSRNAVFDGWDDYPVTLLRICTVFADEKKRREQLLAAIGVQLAANSGKEYVEYSNEALQGIQFELIEKYSPAEEADKFIQEHLHLKSFRKLAIQKSMEAGDYQRAIQLAEQGERHKASYPGDRSDFKKARYEAYKALSLKEEQKLLAKELLLDGGYEYYAELEALSDGNKEDFYRSILAELKKSDTWSTHALYLQLISDKNDLAEMLSYVQANPNAIEEYAARLSSDYKAEVEQVYSQYIYDTAAAAFNRKKYWNVCQMLKRYGKLAGKSSQSAIIQQLQEQYFNKPAFLDELSKL
;
A
#
# COMPACT_ATOMS: atom_id res chain seq x y z
N MET A 1 36.25 14.30 -5.71
CA MET A 1 36.22 15.37 -6.74
C MET A 1 37.62 15.88 -7.13
N ALA A 2 38.52 16.29 -6.20
CA ALA A 2 39.85 16.78 -6.59
C ALA A 2 40.77 15.69 -7.24
N ASN A 3 40.73 14.44 -6.81
CA ASN A 3 41.48 13.33 -7.40
C ASN A 3 40.97 12.91 -8.78
N GLN A 4 39.69 13.05 -9.03
CA GLN A 4 39.05 12.70 -10.33
C GLN A 4 39.43 13.68 -11.42
N ARG A 5 39.46 14.98 -11.13
CA ARG A 5 39.96 16.02 -12.04
C ARG A 5 41.42 15.83 -12.43
N LYS A 6 42.28 15.45 -11.47
CA LYS A 6 43.68 15.11 -11.74
C LYS A 6 43.87 13.93 -12.70
N LEU A 7 43.04 12.87 -12.54
CA LEU A 7 43.10 11.70 -13.41
C LEU A 7 42.66 12.04 -14.85
N GLU A 8 41.57 12.79 -14.99
CA GLU A 8 41.08 13.22 -16.30
C GLU A 8 42.12 14.09 -17.06
N GLU A 9 42.82 14.98 -16.36
CA GLU A 9 43.88 15.81 -16.94
C GLU A 9 45.00 14.93 -17.46
N VAL A 10 45.47 13.96 -16.66
CA VAL A 10 46.52 13.02 -17.09
C VAL A 10 46.10 12.19 -18.31
N LEU A 11 44.83 11.68 -18.28
CA LEU A 11 44.32 10.86 -19.40
C LEU A 11 44.18 11.66 -20.71
N ARG A 12 43.90 12.98 -20.64
CA ARG A 12 43.81 13.82 -21.82
C ARG A 12 45.16 14.06 -22.52
N ASP A 13 46.24 14.00 -21.78
CA ASP A 13 47.60 14.20 -22.31
C ASP A 13 48.20 12.93 -22.95
N LEU A 14 47.52 11.76 -22.81
CA LEU A 14 47.95 10.50 -23.37
C LEU A 14 47.49 10.35 -24.84
N SER A 15 48.32 9.68 -25.64
CA SER A 15 47.93 9.28 -26.98
C SER A 15 46.85 8.24 -26.98
N LYS A 16 46.14 8.10 -28.09
CA LYS A 16 45.11 7.03 -28.25
C LYS A 16 45.66 5.65 -28.04
N GLU A 17 46.89 5.40 -28.51
CA GLU A 17 47.61 4.14 -28.40
C GLU A 17 47.92 3.82 -26.93
N GLU A 18 48.38 4.82 -26.15
CA GLU A 18 48.63 4.65 -24.71
C GLU A 18 47.35 4.39 -23.94
N LEU A 19 46.26 5.08 -24.24
CA LEU A 19 44.95 4.87 -23.65
C LEU A 19 44.42 3.45 -23.93
N ILE A 20 44.56 2.96 -25.19
CA ILE A 20 44.19 1.58 -25.56
C ILE A 20 45.02 0.57 -24.78
N ALA A 21 46.33 0.76 -24.61
CA ALA A 21 47.19 -0.11 -23.87
C ALA A 21 46.77 -0.23 -22.38
N ILE A 22 46.53 0.95 -21.75
CA ILE A 22 46.07 1.02 -20.34
C ILE A 22 44.73 0.33 -20.17
N ILE A 23 43.76 0.62 -21.06
CA ILE A 23 42.44 0.01 -21.01
C ILE A 23 42.52 -1.50 -21.25
N ALA A 24 43.33 -1.97 -22.19
CA ALA A 24 43.52 -3.40 -22.47
C ALA A 24 44.19 -4.13 -21.30
N GLU A 25 45.16 -3.49 -20.65
CA GLU A 25 45.81 -4.05 -19.45
C GLU A 25 44.82 -4.15 -18.29
N ALA A 26 44.07 -3.09 -18.00
CA ALA A 26 43.04 -3.08 -16.97
C ALA A 26 41.95 -4.14 -17.24
N ALA A 27 41.49 -4.26 -18.49
CA ALA A 27 40.55 -5.28 -18.94
C ALA A 27 41.10 -6.68 -18.87
N GLY A 28 42.43 -6.86 -18.98
CA GLY A 28 43.11 -8.15 -18.82
C GLY A 28 43.14 -8.60 -17.34
N GLN A 29 43.12 -7.67 -16.40
CA GLN A 29 43.15 -7.93 -14.96
C GLN A 29 41.74 -8.00 -14.35
N ASP A 30 40.76 -7.35 -14.96
CA ASP A 30 39.38 -7.30 -14.50
C ASP A 30 38.42 -7.77 -15.61
N GLU A 31 37.89 -8.98 -15.45
CA GLU A 31 36.97 -9.61 -16.40
C GLU A 31 35.61 -8.87 -16.42
N VAL A 32 35.17 -8.25 -15.31
CA VAL A 32 33.94 -7.45 -15.24
C VAL A 32 34.10 -6.19 -16.08
N PHE A 33 35.20 -5.46 -15.88
CA PHE A 33 35.52 -4.26 -16.65
C PHE A 33 35.63 -4.57 -18.16
N LYS A 34 36.31 -5.67 -18.51
CA LYS A 34 36.40 -6.15 -19.90
C LYS A 34 35.03 -6.41 -20.52
N ASN A 35 34.20 -7.20 -19.85
CA ASN A 35 32.88 -7.56 -20.34
C ASN A 35 31.95 -6.31 -20.43
N THR A 36 32.06 -5.37 -19.50
CA THR A 36 31.34 -4.09 -19.55
C THR A 36 31.77 -3.25 -20.77
N LEU A 37 33.05 -3.19 -21.07
CA LEU A 37 33.54 -2.51 -22.27
C LEU A 37 33.02 -3.16 -23.56
N LEU A 38 33.06 -4.50 -23.63
CA LEU A 38 32.53 -5.24 -24.76
C LEU A 38 31.02 -5.06 -24.94
N LEU A 39 30.29 -5.05 -23.85
CA LEU A 39 28.85 -4.80 -23.86
C LEU A 39 28.53 -3.39 -24.36
N LYS A 40 29.28 -2.39 -23.92
CA LYS A 40 28.97 -0.97 -24.17
C LYS A 40 29.47 -0.48 -25.53
N TYR A 41 30.56 -1.03 -26.02
CA TYR A 41 31.26 -0.53 -27.23
C TYR A 41 31.58 -1.63 -28.26
N GLY A 42 31.30 -2.90 -27.94
CA GLY A 42 31.56 -4.02 -28.85
C GLY A 42 30.54 -4.04 -29.99
N THR A 43 30.99 -4.60 -31.11
CA THR A 43 30.15 -4.89 -32.29
C THR A 43 29.82 -6.39 -32.38
N GLU A 44 29.62 -7.02 -31.20
CA GLU A 44 29.34 -8.45 -31.15
C GLU A 44 27.94 -8.76 -31.72
N ASP A 45 27.79 -9.99 -32.26
CA ASP A 45 26.47 -10.50 -32.63
C ASP A 45 25.56 -10.70 -31.39
N GLN A 46 24.28 -10.57 -31.57
CA GLN A 46 23.27 -10.62 -30.47
C GLN A 46 23.44 -11.83 -29.53
N PRO A 47 23.66 -13.09 -30.01
CA PRO A 47 23.84 -14.23 -29.13
C PRO A 47 25.09 -14.15 -28.23
N ARG A 48 26.17 -13.51 -28.69
CA ARG A 48 27.37 -13.30 -27.88
C ARG A 48 27.17 -12.23 -26.85
N LEU A 49 26.51 -11.14 -27.24
CA LEU A 49 26.16 -10.05 -26.34
C LEU A 49 25.31 -10.53 -25.16
N LEU A 50 24.27 -11.34 -25.40
CA LEU A 50 23.44 -11.90 -24.32
C LEU A 50 24.23 -12.88 -23.44
N LYS A 51 25.12 -13.69 -24.00
CA LYS A 51 26.01 -14.55 -23.21
C LYS A 51 26.97 -13.76 -22.33
N THR A 52 27.48 -12.62 -22.83
CA THR A 52 28.34 -11.74 -22.06
C THR A 52 27.55 -11.09 -20.92
N PHE A 53 26.32 -10.66 -21.18
CA PHE A 53 25.41 -10.11 -20.19
C PHE A 53 25.07 -11.11 -19.08
N GLN A 54 24.73 -12.36 -19.43
CA GLN A 54 24.51 -13.44 -18.46
C GLN A 54 25.72 -13.71 -17.57
N LYS A 55 26.93 -13.66 -18.14
CA LYS A 55 28.20 -13.83 -17.38
C LYS A 55 28.37 -12.71 -16.37
N LEU A 56 28.02 -11.46 -16.74
CA LEU A 56 28.08 -10.31 -15.84
C LEU A 56 27.10 -10.46 -14.68
N ILE A 57 25.84 -10.86 -14.94
CA ILE A 57 24.87 -11.19 -13.89
C ILE A 57 25.46 -12.20 -12.90
N LYS A 58 25.95 -13.35 -13.41
CA LYS A 58 26.57 -14.40 -12.57
C LYS A 58 27.78 -13.91 -11.78
N THR A 59 28.52 -12.96 -12.32
CA THR A 59 29.68 -12.38 -11.63
C THR A 59 29.22 -11.47 -10.48
N ILE A 60 28.20 -10.65 -10.70
CA ILE A 60 27.57 -9.83 -9.66
C ILE A 60 27.03 -10.73 -8.54
N VAL A 61 26.21 -11.73 -8.88
CA VAL A 61 25.67 -12.69 -7.90
C VAL A 61 26.79 -13.33 -7.07
N LYS A 62 27.84 -13.83 -7.71
CA LYS A 62 28.97 -14.45 -7.02
C LYS A 62 29.73 -13.47 -6.13
N GLN A 63 29.84 -12.21 -6.52
CA GLN A 63 30.49 -11.17 -5.73
C GLN A 63 29.77 -10.97 -4.39
N TYR A 64 28.43 -10.91 -4.40
CA TYR A 64 27.62 -10.64 -3.22
C TYR A 64 27.28 -11.90 -2.40
N THR A 65 27.09 -13.07 -3.02
CA THR A 65 26.83 -14.32 -2.29
C THR A 65 28.10 -14.90 -1.64
N GLY A 66 29.29 -14.57 -2.15
CA GLY A 66 30.57 -14.99 -1.60
C GLY A 66 30.69 -16.54 -1.49
N ARG A 67 31.25 -17.00 -0.36
CA ARG A 67 31.39 -18.42 -0.03
C ARG A 67 30.18 -19.02 0.65
N GLU A 68 29.34 -18.19 1.27
CA GLU A 68 28.19 -18.60 2.07
C GLU A 68 26.95 -18.87 1.18
N GLY A 69 26.95 -18.40 -0.07
CA GLY A 69 25.84 -18.55 -0.99
C GLY A 69 24.61 -17.70 -0.64
N PHE A 70 24.80 -16.64 0.19
CA PHE A 70 23.72 -15.81 0.70
C PHE A 70 24.14 -14.32 0.72
N ILE A 71 23.23 -13.42 0.35
CA ILE A 71 23.44 -11.97 0.37
C ILE A 71 22.86 -11.41 1.67
N PRO A 72 23.71 -10.88 2.59
CA PRO A 72 23.24 -10.31 3.84
C PRO A 72 22.55 -8.95 3.63
N TYR A 73 21.66 -8.60 4.49
CA TYR A 73 20.88 -7.37 4.52
C TYR A 73 21.64 -6.09 4.11
N ARG A 74 22.89 -5.93 4.62
CA ARG A 74 23.71 -4.74 4.36
C ARG A 74 24.20 -4.62 2.92
N GLU A 75 24.16 -5.68 2.15
CA GLU A 75 24.68 -5.75 0.78
C GLU A 75 23.58 -5.84 -0.26
N THR A 76 22.32 -6.08 0.17
CA THR A 76 21.18 -6.27 -0.74
C THR A 76 20.92 -5.04 -1.61
N SER A 77 20.97 -3.83 -1.04
CA SER A 77 20.79 -2.58 -1.79
C SER A 77 21.90 -2.38 -2.85
N SER A 78 23.16 -2.70 -2.52
CA SER A 78 24.28 -2.60 -3.47
C SER A 78 24.18 -3.66 -4.58
N PHE A 79 23.74 -4.86 -4.24
CA PHE A 79 23.47 -5.93 -5.20
C PHE A 79 22.37 -5.51 -6.21
N ALA A 80 21.24 -5.01 -5.72
CA ALA A 80 20.15 -4.52 -6.57
C ALA A 80 20.62 -3.37 -7.47
N ALA A 81 21.37 -2.41 -6.91
CA ALA A 81 21.94 -1.29 -7.67
C ALA A 81 22.90 -1.73 -8.77
N ASP A 82 23.74 -2.72 -8.53
CA ASP A 82 24.68 -3.23 -9.53
C ASP A 82 23.95 -3.96 -10.67
N LEU A 83 22.89 -4.74 -10.37
CA LEU A 83 22.05 -5.36 -11.40
C LEU A 83 21.31 -4.31 -12.22
N MET A 84 20.79 -3.26 -11.59
CA MET A 84 20.17 -2.14 -12.32
C MET A 84 21.15 -1.39 -13.19
N ALA A 85 22.34 -1.07 -12.70
CA ALA A 85 23.40 -0.44 -13.47
C ALA A 85 23.82 -1.28 -14.69
N LEU A 86 23.86 -2.60 -14.51
CA LEU A 86 24.09 -3.51 -15.62
C LEU A 86 22.94 -3.47 -16.64
N LEU A 87 21.69 -3.45 -16.20
CA LEU A 87 20.52 -3.34 -17.07
C LEU A 87 20.49 -2.01 -17.83
N GLU A 88 20.86 -0.89 -17.20
CA GLU A 88 20.96 0.42 -17.86
C GLU A 88 21.93 0.43 -19.05
N SER A 89 22.92 -0.46 -19.06
CA SER A 89 23.85 -0.61 -20.20
C SER A 89 23.15 -1.01 -21.50
N LYS A 90 21.88 -1.52 -21.43
CA LYS A 90 21.04 -1.80 -22.61
C LYS A 90 20.78 -0.56 -23.45
N SER A 91 20.93 0.64 -22.91
CA SER A 91 20.76 1.90 -23.64
C SER A 91 21.71 2.04 -24.81
N SER A 92 22.85 1.33 -24.80
CA SER A 92 23.82 1.27 -25.91
C SER A 92 23.41 0.29 -27.03
N VAL A 93 22.39 -0.57 -26.78
CA VAL A 93 21.88 -1.54 -27.74
C VAL A 93 20.77 -0.91 -28.56
N SER A 94 20.84 -1.01 -29.89
CA SER A 94 19.84 -0.44 -30.80
C SER A 94 18.62 -1.36 -31.00
N ASP A 95 18.77 -2.66 -30.79
CA ASP A 95 17.72 -3.67 -31.01
C ASP A 95 16.86 -3.86 -29.75
N ASP A 96 15.60 -3.51 -29.81
CA ASP A 96 14.68 -3.58 -28.69
C ASP A 96 14.33 -5.02 -28.31
N THR A 97 14.46 -5.99 -29.23
CA THR A 97 14.28 -7.42 -28.88
C THR A 97 15.41 -7.90 -27.99
N VAL A 98 16.63 -7.42 -28.21
CA VAL A 98 17.77 -7.71 -27.34
C VAL A 98 17.64 -7.02 -25.98
N LYS A 99 17.16 -5.78 -25.97
CA LYS A 99 16.87 -5.08 -24.70
C LYS A 99 15.84 -5.82 -23.85
N LEU A 100 14.81 -6.39 -24.49
CA LEU A 100 13.83 -7.23 -23.81
C LEU A 100 14.49 -8.46 -23.18
N GLU A 101 15.33 -9.18 -23.95
CA GLU A 101 16.03 -10.36 -23.41
C GLU A 101 16.94 -10.00 -22.24
N MET A 102 17.64 -8.87 -22.29
CA MET A 102 18.47 -8.40 -21.17
C MET A 102 17.60 -8.09 -19.93
N ALA A 103 16.45 -7.44 -20.11
CA ALA A 103 15.52 -7.16 -19.00
C ALA A 103 14.94 -8.44 -18.40
N LEU A 104 14.56 -9.42 -19.24
CA LEU A 104 14.06 -10.72 -18.78
C LEU A 104 15.11 -11.52 -18.00
N LEU A 105 16.39 -11.43 -18.37
CA LEU A 105 17.48 -12.07 -17.63
C LEU A 105 17.68 -11.45 -16.23
N VAL A 106 17.55 -10.13 -16.12
CA VAL A 106 17.62 -9.45 -14.80
C VAL A 106 16.38 -9.75 -13.97
N LEU A 107 15.19 -9.81 -14.60
CA LEU A 107 13.95 -10.21 -13.93
C LEU A 107 14.07 -11.62 -13.33
N GLU A 108 14.55 -12.58 -14.12
CA GLU A 108 14.74 -13.96 -13.66
C GLU A 108 15.69 -14.02 -12.46
N GLU A 109 16.83 -13.35 -12.52
CA GLU A 109 17.80 -13.29 -11.43
C GLU A 109 17.25 -12.54 -10.21
N GLY A 110 16.54 -11.43 -10.41
CA GLY A 110 15.93 -10.67 -9.33
C GLY A 110 14.92 -11.51 -8.53
N VAL A 111 14.08 -12.28 -9.22
CA VAL A 111 13.13 -13.17 -8.56
C VAL A 111 13.85 -14.37 -7.89
N GLU A 112 14.88 -14.95 -8.52
CA GLU A 112 15.68 -16.01 -7.92
C GLU A 112 16.38 -15.53 -6.64
N ALA A 113 16.77 -14.25 -6.58
CA ALA A 113 17.46 -13.64 -5.44
C ALA A 113 16.63 -13.67 -4.14
N PHE A 114 15.29 -13.70 -4.19
CA PHE A 114 14.48 -13.90 -2.99
C PHE A 114 14.81 -15.21 -2.22
N GLN A 115 15.42 -16.17 -2.86
CA GLN A 115 15.81 -17.44 -2.22
C GLN A 115 17.14 -17.34 -1.49
N TYR A 116 18.02 -16.40 -1.87
CA TYR A 116 19.38 -16.31 -1.34
C TYR A 116 19.80 -14.90 -0.88
N ALA A 117 18.87 -13.95 -0.77
CA ALA A 117 19.14 -12.61 -0.25
C ALA A 117 18.21 -12.27 0.92
N ASP A 118 18.71 -11.49 1.87
CA ASP A 118 17.90 -10.90 2.94
C ASP A 118 17.21 -9.64 2.41
N ASP A 119 15.98 -9.77 1.96
CA ASP A 119 15.19 -8.69 1.41
C ASP A 119 14.28 -8.01 2.46
N SER A 120 14.71 -7.93 3.71
CA SER A 120 13.92 -7.33 4.80
C SER A 120 13.55 -5.86 4.57
N ASP A 121 14.32 -5.12 3.77
CA ASP A 121 14.05 -3.73 3.35
C ASP A 121 13.32 -3.62 2.00
N GLY A 122 13.07 -4.73 1.29
CA GLY A 122 12.36 -4.75 0.00
C GLY A 122 13.18 -4.27 -1.21
N GLU A 123 14.50 -4.26 -1.12
CA GLU A 123 15.39 -3.77 -2.19
C GLU A 123 15.39 -4.69 -3.43
N VAL A 124 15.30 -6.01 -3.23
CA VAL A 124 15.15 -6.98 -4.34
C VAL A 124 13.75 -6.85 -4.95
N GLY A 125 12.72 -6.70 -4.10
CA GLY A 125 11.36 -6.43 -4.58
C GLY A 125 11.31 -5.18 -5.45
N ALA A 126 11.90 -4.08 -5.00
CA ALA A 126 11.99 -2.83 -5.77
C ALA A 126 12.75 -3.00 -7.10
N LEU A 127 13.82 -3.80 -7.11
CA LEU A 127 14.53 -4.15 -8.36
C LEU A 127 13.60 -4.88 -9.35
N VAL A 128 12.87 -5.88 -8.88
CA VAL A 128 11.95 -6.67 -9.73
C VAL A 128 10.85 -5.79 -10.30
N ASP A 129 10.25 -4.93 -9.48
CA ASP A 129 9.19 -3.99 -9.89
C ASP A 129 9.71 -3.00 -10.96
N GLU A 130 10.89 -2.41 -10.74
CA GLU A 130 11.51 -1.49 -11.70
C GLU A 130 11.82 -2.19 -13.03
N VAL A 131 12.29 -3.45 -13.00
CA VAL A 131 12.55 -4.23 -14.23
C VAL A 131 11.25 -4.51 -14.98
N LEU A 132 10.16 -4.83 -14.28
CA LEU A 132 8.84 -5.03 -14.89
C LEU A 132 8.32 -3.74 -15.52
N ASP A 133 8.48 -2.59 -14.87
CA ASP A 133 8.13 -1.28 -15.42
C ASP A 133 8.93 -0.96 -16.69
N GLN A 134 10.21 -1.30 -16.71
CA GLN A 134 11.04 -1.15 -17.92
C GLN A 134 10.63 -2.09 -19.05
N ILE A 135 10.20 -3.32 -18.75
CA ILE A 135 9.65 -4.26 -19.73
C ILE A 135 8.33 -3.71 -20.30
N ASP A 136 7.47 -3.17 -19.46
CA ASP A 136 6.21 -2.53 -19.90
C ASP A 136 6.48 -1.34 -20.81
N GLY A 137 7.39 -0.43 -20.43
CA GLY A 137 7.80 0.69 -21.25
C GLY A 137 8.39 0.28 -22.60
N LEU A 138 9.20 -0.80 -22.63
CA LEU A 138 9.70 -1.39 -23.87
C LEU A 138 8.55 -1.93 -24.74
N ALA A 139 7.62 -2.67 -24.17
CA ALA A 139 6.46 -3.20 -24.87
C ALA A 139 5.59 -2.11 -25.45
N GLU A 140 5.29 -1.06 -24.68
CA GLU A 140 4.54 0.10 -25.16
C GLU A 140 5.22 0.81 -26.34
N SER A 141 6.56 0.94 -26.30
CA SER A 141 7.32 1.53 -27.43
C SER A 141 7.21 0.71 -28.71
N GLN A 142 6.97 -0.60 -28.59
CA GLN A 142 6.83 -1.52 -29.72
C GLN A 142 5.37 -1.78 -30.14
N ARG A 143 4.40 -1.07 -29.57
CA ARG A 143 2.97 -1.17 -29.91
C ARG A 143 2.68 -1.08 -31.42
N THR A 144 3.41 -0.23 -32.13
CA THR A 144 3.27 0.03 -33.58
C THR A 144 4.45 -0.49 -34.42
N ALA A 145 5.32 -1.31 -33.83
CA ALA A 145 6.46 -1.91 -34.53
C ALA A 145 6.01 -2.94 -35.59
N ASP A 146 6.98 -3.43 -36.35
CA ASP A 146 6.77 -4.48 -37.35
C ASP A 146 6.19 -5.75 -36.70
N GLU A 147 5.40 -6.48 -37.45
CA GLU A 147 4.70 -7.72 -37.00
C GLU A 147 5.64 -8.72 -36.34
N SER A 148 6.83 -8.92 -36.89
CA SER A 148 7.82 -9.86 -36.36
C SER A 148 8.33 -9.46 -34.98
N VAL A 149 8.50 -8.17 -34.71
CA VAL A 149 8.92 -7.63 -33.41
C VAL A 149 7.81 -7.82 -32.38
N ARG A 150 6.58 -7.47 -32.74
CA ARG A 150 5.39 -7.59 -31.89
C ARG A 150 5.11 -9.05 -31.52
N GLU A 151 5.22 -9.97 -32.47
CA GLU A 151 5.07 -11.43 -32.22
C GLU A 151 6.22 -11.95 -31.34
N HIS A 152 7.45 -11.45 -31.52
CA HIS A 152 8.57 -11.78 -30.67
C HIS A 152 8.33 -11.37 -29.21
N PHE A 153 7.96 -10.11 -28.97
CA PHE A 153 7.66 -9.60 -27.63
C PHE A 153 6.57 -10.41 -26.95
N LEU A 154 5.42 -10.60 -27.63
CA LEU A 154 4.31 -11.37 -27.11
C LEU A 154 4.75 -12.80 -26.71
N THR A 155 5.43 -13.49 -27.61
CA THR A 155 5.85 -14.88 -27.40
C THR A 155 6.85 -14.99 -26.25
N ARG A 156 7.78 -14.04 -26.15
CA ARG A 156 8.80 -14.05 -25.08
C ARG A 156 8.17 -13.77 -23.72
N LEU A 157 7.30 -12.79 -23.62
CA LEU A 157 6.59 -12.46 -22.37
C LEU A 157 5.70 -13.62 -21.90
N ILE A 158 4.92 -14.23 -22.81
CA ILE A 158 4.12 -15.43 -22.51
C ILE A 158 5.02 -16.60 -22.07
N THR A 159 6.19 -16.79 -22.72
CA THR A 159 7.11 -17.84 -22.33
C THR A 159 7.70 -17.59 -20.96
N MET A 160 8.09 -16.34 -20.68
CA MET A 160 8.64 -15.94 -19.39
C MET A 160 7.61 -16.09 -18.27
N SER A 161 6.34 -15.75 -18.50
CA SER A 161 5.29 -15.91 -17.49
C SER A 161 5.09 -17.35 -16.99
N ARG A 162 5.66 -18.33 -17.69
CA ARG A 162 5.62 -19.76 -17.32
C ARG A 162 6.92 -20.27 -16.75
N ASN A 163 7.90 -19.39 -16.49
CA ASN A 163 9.18 -19.79 -15.93
C ASN A 163 8.98 -20.25 -14.47
N ALA A 164 9.59 -21.37 -14.12
CA ALA A 164 9.52 -21.94 -12.77
C ALA A 164 10.15 -21.03 -11.69
N VAL A 165 10.93 -20.01 -12.07
CA VAL A 165 11.45 -19.00 -11.13
C VAL A 165 10.33 -18.29 -10.38
N PHE A 166 9.13 -18.22 -10.97
CA PHE A 166 7.95 -17.59 -10.36
C PHE A 166 7.13 -18.50 -9.45
N ASP A 167 7.58 -19.73 -9.19
CA ASP A 167 6.86 -20.63 -8.29
C ASP A 167 6.79 -20.01 -6.88
N GLY A 168 5.59 -19.72 -6.42
CA GLY A 168 5.32 -18.98 -5.16
C GLY A 168 5.24 -17.44 -5.29
N TRP A 169 5.38 -16.90 -6.50
CA TRP A 169 5.33 -15.47 -6.82
C TRP A 169 4.29 -15.23 -7.93
N ASP A 170 3.03 -15.58 -7.67
CA ASP A 170 1.96 -15.61 -8.69
C ASP A 170 1.64 -14.24 -9.31
N ASP A 171 2.02 -13.13 -8.70
CA ASP A 171 1.77 -11.77 -9.21
C ASP A 171 2.65 -11.42 -10.42
N TYR A 172 3.89 -11.90 -10.48
CA TYR A 172 4.80 -11.58 -11.58
C TYR A 172 4.37 -12.19 -12.93
N PRO A 173 3.95 -13.47 -13.01
CA PRO A 173 3.33 -14.03 -14.21
C PRO A 173 2.11 -13.23 -14.68
N VAL A 174 1.26 -12.78 -13.75
CA VAL A 174 0.08 -11.96 -14.07
C VAL A 174 0.50 -10.63 -14.68
N THR A 175 1.50 -9.96 -14.11
CA THR A 175 2.04 -8.68 -14.63
C THR A 175 2.58 -8.86 -16.05
N LEU A 176 3.37 -9.91 -16.33
CA LEU A 176 3.87 -10.20 -17.67
C LEU A 176 2.75 -10.45 -18.68
N LEU A 177 1.69 -11.18 -18.29
CA LEU A 177 0.52 -11.39 -19.14
C LEU A 177 -0.30 -10.11 -19.35
N ARG A 178 -0.33 -9.21 -18.36
CA ARG A 178 -0.94 -7.89 -18.49
C ARG A 178 -0.18 -7.03 -19.50
N ILE A 179 1.15 -6.99 -19.46
CA ILE A 179 1.99 -6.30 -20.45
C ILE A 179 1.68 -6.80 -21.87
N CYS A 180 1.40 -8.09 -22.06
CA CYS A 180 1.03 -8.66 -23.35
C CYS A 180 -0.23 -8.03 -23.97
N THR A 181 -1.10 -7.36 -23.20
CA THR A 181 -2.30 -6.70 -23.72
C THR A 181 -1.99 -5.60 -24.72
N VAL A 182 -0.80 -5.01 -24.66
CA VAL A 182 -0.26 -4.01 -25.62
C VAL A 182 -0.34 -4.54 -27.06
N PHE A 183 -0.15 -5.84 -27.24
CA PHE A 183 -0.11 -6.50 -28.55
C PHE A 183 -1.42 -7.20 -28.94
N ALA A 184 -2.49 -7.09 -28.12
CA ALA A 184 -3.75 -7.83 -28.31
C ALA A 184 -4.72 -7.20 -29.33
N ASP A 185 -4.31 -6.16 -30.05
CA ASP A 185 -5.12 -5.50 -31.09
C ASP A 185 -5.46 -6.42 -32.27
N GLU A 186 -4.57 -7.34 -32.66
CA GLU A 186 -4.84 -8.35 -33.66
C GLU A 186 -5.44 -9.62 -33.04
N LYS A 187 -6.44 -10.20 -33.73
CA LYS A 187 -7.18 -11.37 -33.26
C LYS A 187 -6.28 -12.55 -32.91
N LYS A 188 -5.30 -12.87 -33.75
CA LYS A 188 -4.38 -13.99 -33.53
C LYS A 188 -3.59 -13.84 -32.23
N ARG A 189 -3.00 -12.66 -31.99
CA ARG A 189 -2.21 -12.36 -30.77
C ARG A 189 -3.10 -12.35 -29.53
N ARG A 190 -4.33 -11.85 -29.67
CA ARG A 190 -5.33 -11.88 -28.59
C ARG A 190 -5.71 -13.31 -28.20
N GLU A 191 -5.90 -14.18 -29.18
CA GLU A 191 -6.18 -15.62 -28.94
C GLU A 191 -4.99 -16.33 -28.26
N GLN A 192 -3.75 -15.99 -28.64
CA GLN A 192 -2.54 -16.51 -27.98
C GLN A 192 -2.47 -16.09 -26.51
N LEU A 193 -2.75 -14.80 -26.20
CA LEU A 193 -2.77 -14.29 -24.85
C LEU A 193 -3.88 -14.93 -24.00
N LEU A 194 -5.12 -15.02 -24.55
CA LEU A 194 -6.23 -15.69 -23.87
C LEU A 194 -5.94 -17.17 -23.60
N ALA A 195 -5.29 -17.87 -24.53
CA ALA A 195 -4.85 -19.25 -24.31
C ALA A 195 -3.78 -19.35 -23.22
N ALA A 196 -2.84 -18.39 -23.16
CA ALA A 196 -1.82 -18.33 -22.10
C ALA A 196 -2.44 -18.12 -20.72
N ILE A 197 -3.39 -17.19 -20.60
CA ILE A 197 -4.16 -16.95 -19.37
C ILE A 197 -4.93 -18.21 -18.95
N GLY A 198 -5.59 -18.89 -19.89
CA GLY A 198 -6.29 -20.14 -19.62
C GLY A 198 -5.37 -21.25 -19.08
N VAL A 199 -4.15 -21.36 -19.59
CA VAL A 199 -3.13 -22.29 -19.06
C VAL A 199 -2.75 -21.93 -17.63
N GLN A 200 -2.55 -20.64 -17.33
CA GLN A 200 -2.19 -20.21 -15.98
C GLN A 200 -3.33 -20.45 -14.97
N LEU A 201 -4.57 -20.14 -15.35
CA LEU A 201 -5.75 -20.43 -14.52
C LEU A 201 -5.90 -21.94 -14.24
N ALA A 202 -5.63 -22.78 -15.26
CA ALA A 202 -5.65 -24.24 -15.09
C ALA A 202 -4.53 -24.72 -14.15
N ALA A 203 -3.33 -24.14 -14.24
CA ALA A 203 -2.20 -24.45 -13.38
C ALA A 203 -2.44 -24.03 -11.92
N ASN A 204 -3.26 -23.00 -11.68
CA ASN A 204 -3.65 -22.54 -10.36
C ASN A 204 -4.76 -23.40 -9.74
N SER A 205 -5.41 -24.26 -10.50
CA SER A 205 -6.52 -25.09 -10.01
C SER A 205 -6.07 -26.01 -8.89
N GLY A 206 -6.71 -25.90 -7.73
CA GLY A 206 -6.40 -26.69 -6.53
C GLY A 206 -5.22 -26.18 -5.70
N LYS A 207 -4.57 -25.09 -6.08
CA LYS A 207 -3.60 -24.39 -5.22
C LYS A 207 -4.32 -23.51 -4.19
N GLU A 208 -3.70 -23.35 -3.02
CA GLU A 208 -4.14 -22.39 -2.01
C GLU A 208 -3.59 -20.98 -2.33
N TYR A 209 -4.29 -19.94 -1.88
CA TYR A 209 -3.87 -18.52 -1.94
C TYR A 209 -3.72 -17.92 -3.35
N VAL A 210 -4.36 -18.53 -4.36
CA VAL A 210 -4.31 -18.02 -5.76
C VAL A 210 -5.56 -17.24 -6.18
N GLU A 211 -6.49 -16.97 -5.26
CA GLU A 211 -7.73 -16.27 -5.58
C GLU A 211 -7.46 -14.89 -6.17
N TYR A 212 -6.49 -14.17 -5.61
CA TYR A 212 -6.14 -12.82 -6.08
C TYR A 212 -5.55 -12.83 -7.49
N SER A 213 -4.58 -13.71 -7.74
CA SER A 213 -3.97 -13.84 -9.08
C SER A 213 -4.95 -14.36 -10.12
N ASN A 214 -5.85 -15.28 -9.74
CA ASN A 214 -6.92 -15.73 -10.63
C ASN A 214 -7.91 -14.60 -10.98
N GLU A 215 -8.32 -13.80 -10.00
CA GLU A 215 -9.20 -12.64 -10.24
C GLU A 215 -8.52 -11.62 -11.15
N ALA A 216 -7.22 -11.37 -10.99
CA ALA A 216 -6.44 -10.48 -11.85
C ALA A 216 -6.32 -11.01 -13.29
N LEU A 217 -6.10 -12.33 -13.47
CA LEU A 217 -6.08 -12.98 -14.79
C LEU A 217 -7.44 -12.87 -15.50
N GLN A 218 -8.53 -13.11 -14.76
CA GLN A 218 -9.89 -12.96 -15.30
C GLN A 218 -10.22 -11.50 -15.60
N GLY A 219 -9.64 -10.54 -14.84
CA GLY A 219 -9.68 -9.12 -15.14
C GLY A 219 -9.07 -8.80 -16.50
N ILE A 220 -7.90 -9.38 -16.83
CA ILE A 220 -7.27 -9.22 -18.15
C ILE A 220 -8.17 -9.81 -19.26
N GLN A 221 -8.75 -10.99 -19.04
CA GLN A 221 -9.70 -11.59 -20.00
C GLN A 221 -10.90 -10.66 -20.25
N PHE A 222 -11.46 -10.11 -19.19
CA PHE A 222 -12.59 -9.18 -19.27
C PHE A 222 -12.24 -7.91 -20.05
N GLU A 223 -11.10 -7.27 -19.76
CA GLU A 223 -10.60 -6.09 -20.48
C GLU A 223 -10.51 -6.34 -22.00
N LEU A 224 -10.02 -7.52 -22.39
CA LEU A 224 -9.94 -7.91 -23.80
C LEU A 224 -11.32 -8.14 -24.42
N ILE A 225 -12.23 -8.78 -23.68
CA ILE A 225 -13.63 -9.01 -24.14
C ILE A 225 -14.35 -7.66 -24.28
N GLU A 226 -14.28 -6.80 -23.28
CA GLU A 226 -14.93 -5.49 -23.29
C GLU A 226 -14.44 -4.61 -24.44
N LYS A 227 -13.14 -4.68 -24.77
CA LYS A 227 -12.54 -3.85 -25.82
C LYS A 227 -12.78 -4.38 -27.24
N TYR A 228 -12.85 -5.69 -27.42
CA TYR A 228 -12.79 -6.32 -28.76
C TYR A 228 -13.97 -7.20 -29.12
N SER A 229 -14.90 -7.44 -28.20
CA SER A 229 -16.11 -8.26 -28.41
C SER A 229 -17.39 -7.42 -28.31
N PRO A 230 -18.54 -7.95 -28.76
CA PRO A 230 -19.84 -7.34 -28.51
C PRO A 230 -20.14 -7.18 -27.01
N ALA A 231 -20.93 -6.14 -26.66
CA ALA A 231 -21.25 -5.84 -25.24
C ALA A 231 -21.96 -7.02 -24.54
N GLU A 232 -22.71 -7.82 -25.29
CA GLU A 232 -23.40 -9.00 -24.77
C GLU A 232 -22.42 -10.07 -24.24
N GLU A 233 -21.21 -10.19 -24.83
CA GLU A 233 -20.20 -11.12 -24.38
C GLU A 233 -19.56 -10.62 -23.05
N ALA A 234 -19.33 -9.31 -22.94
CA ALA A 234 -18.83 -8.70 -21.71
C ALA A 234 -19.85 -8.86 -20.56
N ASP A 235 -21.14 -8.63 -20.83
CA ASP A 235 -22.19 -8.81 -19.83
C ASP A 235 -22.33 -10.29 -19.41
N LYS A 236 -22.24 -11.22 -20.36
CA LYS A 236 -22.23 -12.66 -20.08
C LYS A 236 -21.04 -13.03 -19.19
N PHE A 237 -19.84 -12.54 -19.51
CA PHE A 237 -18.66 -12.80 -18.73
C PHE A 237 -18.81 -12.32 -17.27
N ILE A 238 -19.33 -11.11 -17.07
CA ILE A 238 -19.63 -10.59 -15.73
C ILE A 238 -20.59 -11.53 -14.99
N GLN A 239 -21.68 -11.99 -15.63
CA GLN A 239 -22.66 -12.88 -14.98
C GLN A 239 -22.05 -14.22 -14.57
N GLU A 240 -21.17 -14.78 -15.40
CA GLU A 240 -20.47 -16.05 -15.11
C GLU A 240 -19.47 -15.92 -13.95
N HIS A 241 -18.95 -14.71 -13.71
CA HIS A 241 -17.92 -14.43 -12.69
C HIS A 241 -18.43 -13.66 -11.45
N LEU A 242 -19.75 -13.63 -11.21
CA LEU A 242 -20.35 -12.97 -10.03
C LEU A 242 -19.87 -13.52 -8.69
N HIS A 243 -19.23 -14.68 -8.65
CA HIS A 243 -18.60 -15.22 -7.46
C HIS A 243 -17.35 -14.41 -7.03
N LEU A 244 -16.73 -13.68 -7.98
CA LEU A 244 -15.62 -12.78 -7.72
C LEU A 244 -16.13 -11.38 -7.34
N LYS A 245 -15.43 -10.78 -6.39
CA LYS A 245 -15.81 -9.49 -5.83
C LYS A 245 -15.80 -8.36 -6.85
N SER A 246 -14.75 -8.26 -7.68
CA SER A 246 -14.60 -7.22 -8.70
C SER A 246 -15.74 -7.26 -9.70
N PHE A 247 -16.08 -8.44 -10.21
CA PHE A 247 -17.18 -8.61 -11.19
C PHE A 247 -18.56 -8.38 -10.56
N ARG A 248 -18.75 -8.74 -9.28
CA ARG A 248 -19.97 -8.38 -8.56
C ARG A 248 -20.12 -6.87 -8.40
N LYS A 249 -19.05 -6.15 -8.00
CA LYS A 249 -19.07 -4.68 -7.93
C LYS A 249 -19.38 -4.06 -9.29
N LEU A 250 -18.76 -4.56 -10.34
CA LEU A 250 -19.01 -4.10 -11.71
C LEU A 250 -20.47 -4.35 -12.14
N ALA A 251 -21.04 -5.52 -11.85
CA ALA A 251 -22.44 -5.83 -12.12
C ALA A 251 -23.41 -4.90 -11.37
N ILE A 252 -23.10 -4.58 -10.10
CA ILE A 252 -23.87 -3.63 -9.31
C ILE A 252 -23.80 -2.24 -9.94
N GLN A 253 -22.60 -1.77 -10.28
CA GLN A 253 -22.41 -0.47 -10.92
C GLN A 253 -23.20 -0.37 -12.22
N LYS A 254 -23.09 -1.34 -13.13
CA LYS A 254 -23.86 -1.38 -14.38
C LYS A 254 -25.38 -1.38 -14.15
N SER A 255 -25.84 -2.11 -13.13
CA SER A 255 -27.26 -2.11 -12.76
C SER A 255 -27.72 -0.74 -12.26
N MET A 256 -26.92 -0.07 -11.45
CA MET A 256 -27.19 1.31 -10.97
C MET A 256 -27.23 2.30 -12.12
N GLU A 257 -26.29 2.24 -13.06
CA GLU A 257 -26.21 3.12 -14.23
C GLU A 257 -27.41 2.89 -15.19
N ALA A 258 -27.87 1.65 -15.32
CA ALA A 258 -29.05 1.29 -16.12
C ALA A 258 -30.38 1.61 -15.41
N GLY A 259 -30.35 2.06 -14.13
CA GLY A 259 -31.56 2.29 -13.35
C GLY A 259 -32.23 1.01 -12.83
N ASP A 260 -31.61 -0.16 -12.98
CA ASP A 260 -32.10 -1.43 -12.43
C ASP A 260 -31.67 -1.59 -10.97
N TYR A 261 -32.20 -0.71 -10.12
CA TYR A 261 -31.88 -0.68 -8.70
C TYR A 261 -32.27 -1.96 -7.95
N GLN A 262 -33.32 -2.65 -8.42
CA GLN A 262 -33.73 -3.93 -7.82
C GLN A 262 -32.66 -5.00 -8.02
N ARG A 263 -32.08 -5.05 -9.22
CA ARG A 263 -30.97 -5.96 -9.53
C ARG A 263 -29.72 -5.61 -8.71
N ALA A 264 -29.40 -4.32 -8.57
CA ALA A 264 -28.30 -3.84 -7.77
C ALA A 264 -28.44 -4.27 -6.30
N ILE A 265 -29.62 -4.14 -5.71
CA ILE A 265 -29.93 -4.60 -4.34
C ILE A 265 -29.70 -6.10 -4.20
N GLN A 266 -30.23 -6.91 -5.12
CA GLN A 266 -30.08 -8.38 -5.07
C GLN A 266 -28.60 -8.80 -5.12
N LEU A 267 -27.82 -8.18 -6.02
CA LEU A 267 -26.38 -8.47 -6.16
C LEU A 267 -25.59 -8.05 -4.91
N ALA A 268 -25.92 -6.90 -4.33
CA ALA A 268 -25.29 -6.41 -3.12
C ALA A 268 -25.59 -7.32 -1.92
N GLU A 269 -26.85 -7.71 -1.70
CA GLU A 269 -27.24 -8.65 -0.64
C GLU A 269 -26.55 -10.01 -0.76
N GLN A 270 -26.40 -10.52 -1.99
CA GLN A 270 -25.65 -11.76 -2.22
C GLN A 270 -24.18 -11.59 -1.85
N GLY A 271 -23.57 -10.42 -2.16
CA GLY A 271 -22.20 -10.10 -1.80
C GLY A 271 -22.01 -10.02 -0.28
N GLU A 272 -22.93 -9.38 0.44
CA GLU A 272 -22.89 -9.29 1.91
C GLU A 272 -22.95 -10.67 2.60
N ARG A 273 -23.71 -11.61 2.03
CA ARG A 273 -23.86 -12.98 2.56
C ARG A 273 -22.69 -13.90 2.20
N HIS A 274 -21.83 -13.50 1.27
CA HIS A 274 -20.72 -14.35 0.82
C HIS A 274 -19.69 -14.54 1.94
N LYS A 275 -19.39 -15.79 2.29
CA LYS A 275 -18.54 -16.14 3.46
C LYS A 275 -17.09 -15.63 3.33
N ALA A 276 -16.59 -15.52 2.10
CA ALA A 276 -15.22 -15.05 1.82
C ALA A 276 -15.09 -13.52 1.81
N SER A 277 -16.20 -12.76 1.97
CA SER A 277 -16.13 -11.30 1.95
C SER A 277 -15.50 -10.76 3.23
N TYR A 278 -14.46 -9.96 3.07
CA TYR A 278 -13.84 -9.21 4.18
C TYR A 278 -14.81 -8.13 4.69
N PRO A 279 -14.61 -7.64 5.96
CA PRO A 279 -15.49 -6.59 6.53
C PRO A 279 -15.62 -5.35 5.63
N GLY A 280 -14.53 -4.89 5.03
CA GLY A 280 -14.54 -3.74 4.09
C GLY A 280 -15.41 -3.99 2.86
N ASP A 281 -15.39 -5.20 2.31
CA ASP A 281 -16.20 -5.57 1.14
C ASP A 281 -17.70 -5.57 1.45
N ARG A 282 -18.07 -6.07 2.62
CA ARG A 282 -19.46 -6.03 3.08
C ARG A 282 -19.95 -4.60 3.24
N SER A 283 -19.09 -3.70 3.73
CA SER A 283 -19.39 -2.28 3.83
C SER A 283 -19.66 -1.67 2.44
N ASP A 284 -18.84 -1.99 1.43
CA ASP A 284 -19.04 -1.50 0.07
C ASP A 284 -20.36 -1.97 -0.54
N PHE A 285 -20.75 -3.24 -0.32
CA PHE A 285 -22.02 -3.77 -0.79
C PHE A 285 -23.21 -3.13 -0.07
N LYS A 286 -23.12 -2.91 1.26
CA LYS A 286 -24.12 -2.15 2.02
C LYS A 286 -24.28 -0.73 1.49
N LYS A 287 -23.19 -0.03 1.20
CA LYS A 287 -23.23 1.33 0.61
C LYS A 287 -23.91 1.35 -0.75
N ALA A 288 -23.60 0.41 -1.62
CA ALA A 288 -24.27 0.31 -2.92
C ALA A 288 -25.77 0.03 -2.78
N ARG A 289 -26.17 -0.84 -1.86
CA ARG A 289 -27.56 -1.13 -1.54
C ARG A 289 -28.29 0.10 -0.95
N TYR A 290 -27.60 0.87 -0.12
CA TYR A 290 -28.11 2.11 0.43
C TYR A 290 -28.47 3.13 -0.66
N GLU A 291 -27.55 3.33 -1.63
CA GLU A 291 -27.81 4.23 -2.75
C GLU A 291 -28.97 3.75 -3.65
N ALA A 292 -29.10 2.42 -3.83
CA ALA A 292 -30.22 1.86 -4.56
C ALA A 292 -31.58 2.06 -3.83
N TYR A 293 -31.62 1.90 -2.50
CA TYR A 293 -32.82 2.22 -1.70
C TYR A 293 -33.19 3.69 -1.80
N LYS A 294 -32.18 4.57 -1.76
CA LYS A 294 -32.36 6.03 -1.91
C LYS A 294 -32.96 6.38 -3.27
N ALA A 295 -32.43 5.77 -4.36
CA ALA A 295 -32.94 5.97 -5.71
C ALA A 295 -34.40 5.49 -5.88
N LEU A 296 -34.77 4.40 -5.23
CA LEU A 296 -36.14 3.85 -5.23
C LEU A 296 -37.07 4.53 -4.22
N SER A 297 -36.56 5.48 -3.41
CA SER A 297 -37.33 6.13 -2.33
C SER A 297 -37.88 5.14 -1.29
N LEU A 298 -37.19 4.04 -1.05
CA LEU A 298 -37.51 3.04 -0.03
C LEU A 298 -37.03 3.50 1.35
N LYS A 299 -37.77 4.44 1.93
CA LYS A 299 -37.35 5.18 3.13
C LYS A 299 -37.11 4.29 4.35
N GLU A 300 -37.91 3.27 4.59
CA GLU A 300 -37.78 2.40 5.74
C GLU A 300 -36.52 1.52 5.65
N GLU A 301 -36.28 0.93 4.45
CA GLU A 301 -35.09 0.13 4.18
C GLU A 301 -33.82 1.01 4.22
N GLN A 302 -33.90 2.22 3.65
CA GLN A 302 -32.83 3.21 3.68
C GLN A 302 -32.49 3.59 5.13
N LYS A 303 -33.49 3.86 5.98
CA LYS A 303 -33.33 4.21 7.39
C LYS A 303 -32.66 3.09 8.19
N LEU A 304 -33.11 1.85 8.01
CA LEU A 304 -32.51 0.68 8.68
C LEU A 304 -31.05 0.52 8.28
N LEU A 305 -30.75 0.61 6.99
CA LEU A 305 -29.38 0.41 6.50
C LEU A 305 -28.46 1.58 6.84
N ALA A 306 -28.97 2.83 6.83
CA ALA A 306 -28.23 4.00 7.31
C ALA A 306 -27.78 3.84 8.76
N LYS A 307 -28.68 3.28 9.61
CA LYS A 307 -28.37 3.00 11.01
C LYS A 307 -27.27 1.93 11.15
N GLU A 308 -27.31 0.85 10.37
CA GLU A 308 -26.26 -0.15 10.35
C GLU A 308 -24.92 0.44 9.92
N LEU A 309 -24.91 1.20 8.82
CA LEU A 309 -23.72 1.86 8.29
C LEU A 309 -23.12 2.88 9.27
N LEU A 310 -23.98 3.64 9.97
CA LEU A 310 -23.55 4.53 11.04
C LEU A 310 -22.85 3.73 12.15
N LEU A 311 -23.46 2.66 12.65
CA LEU A 311 -22.91 1.85 13.75
C LEU A 311 -21.64 1.09 13.33
N ASP A 312 -21.48 0.79 12.04
CA ASP A 312 -20.25 0.21 11.46
C ASP A 312 -19.10 1.25 11.33
N GLY A 313 -19.35 2.53 11.66
CA GLY A 313 -18.33 3.59 11.69
C GLY A 313 -18.53 4.72 10.66
N GLY A 314 -19.56 4.67 9.83
CA GLY A 314 -19.86 5.66 8.80
C GLY A 314 -20.57 6.89 9.36
N TYR A 315 -19.83 7.85 9.91
CA TYR A 315 -20.41 9.06 10.51
C TYR A 315 -21.25 9.90 9.52
N GLU A 316 -20.93 9.84 8.24
CA GLU A 316 -21.68 10.52 7.17
C GLU A 316 -23.16 10.15 7.13
N TYR A 317 -23.52 8.95 7.58
CA TYR A 317 -24.92 8.49 7.64
C TYR A 317 -25.73 9.08 8.79
N TYR A 318 -25.11 9.77 9.76
CA TYR A 318 -25.83 10.41 10.86
C TYR A 318 -26.81 11.47 10.35
N ALA A 319 -26.36 12.37 9.48
CA ALA A 319 -27.20 13.44 8.93
C ALA A 319 -28.34 12.88 8.05
N GLU A 320 -28.06 11.85 7.25
CA GLU A 320 -29.06 11.20 6.41
C GLU A 320 -30.11 10.46 7.25
N LEU A 321 -29.67 9.77 8.30
CA LEU A 321 -30.56 9.08 9.23
C LEU A 321 -31.42 10.07 10.05
N GLU A 322 -30.84 11.21 10.48
CA GLU A 322 -31.58 12.29 11.13
C GLU A 322 -32.70 12.83 10.20
N ALA A 323 -32.38 13.03 8.91
CA ALA A 323 -33.33 13.51 7.91
C ALA A 323 -34.47 12.51 7.59
N LEU A 324 -34.17 11.20 7.67
CA LEU A 324 -35.13 10.12 7.46
C LEU A 324 -35.97 9.80 8.71
N SER A 325 -35.61 10.36 9.87
CA SER A 325 -36.28 10.07 11.12
C SER A 325 -37.39 11.07 11.40
N ASP A 326 -38.58 10.56 11.71
CA ASP A 326 -39.69 11.39 12.15
C ASP A 326 -39.47 11.81 13.62
N GLY A 327 -39.65 13.08 13.95
CA GLY A 327 -39.60 13.56 15.33
C GLY A 327 -38.62 14.70 15.60
N ASN A 328 -38.37 14.91 16.89
CA ASN A 328 -37.45 15.95 17.34
C ASN A 328 -36.00 15.50 17.17
N LYS A 329 -35.16 16.37 16.63
CA LYS A 329 -33.73 16.14 16.45
C LYS A 329 -33.01 15.83 17.78
N GLU A 330 -33.42 16.41 18.86
CA GLU A 330 -32.83 16.15 20.19
C GLU A 330 -33.16 14.72 20.67
N ASP A 331 -34.41 14.27 20.51
CA ASP A 331 -34.81 12.92 20.87
C ASP A 331 -34.08 11.87 19.99
N PHE A 332 -33.91 12.18 18.70
CA PHE A 332 -33.12 11.35 17.78
C PHE A 332 -31.67 11.27 18.25
N TYR A 333 -31.02 12.41 18.50
CA TYR A 333 -29.64 12.46 19.01
C TYR A 333 -29.47 11.61 20.26
N ARG A 334 -30.36 11.80 21.28
CA ARG A 334 -30.30 11.03 22.52
C ARG A 334 -30.48 9.51 22.27
N SER A 335 -31.30 9.11 21.32
CA SER A 335 -31.51 7.71 20.98
C SER A 335 -30.24 7.09 20.37
N ILE A 336 -29.58 7.78 19.43
CA ILE A 336 -28.31 7.30 18.82
C ILE A 336 -27.22 7.26 19.88
N LEU A 337 -27.09 8.30 20.71
CA LEU A 337 -26.11 8.33 21.79
C LEU A 337 -26.26 7.15 22.75
N ALA A 338 -27.49 6.81 23.12
CA ALA A 338 -27.78 5.66 23.97
C ALA A 338 -27.41 4.32 23.33
N GLU A 339 -27.52 4.20 22.01
CA GLU A 339 -27.09 3.00 21.26
C GLU A 339 -25.57 2.88 21.18
N LEU A 340 -24.88 3.97 20.87
CA LEU A 340 -23.43 4.00 20.83
C LEU A 340 -22.81 3.61 22.17
N LYS A 341 -23.42 4.05 23.27
CA LYS A 341 -22.98 3.67 24.63
C LYS A 341 -23.19 2.17 24.99
N LYS A 342 -24.10 1.47 24.32
CA LYS A 342 -24.33 0.04 24.56
C LYS A 342 -23.30 -0.85 23.89
N SER A 343 -22.63 -0.35 22.87
CA SER A 343 -21.63 -1.10 22.10
C SER A 343 -20.23 -0.74 22.57
N ASP A 344 -19.40 -1.76 22.82
CA ASP A 344 -18.03 -1.60 23.32
C ASP A 344 -17.01 -1.90 22.22
N THR A 345 -17.26 -1.39 20.99
CA THR A 345 -16.31 -1.50 19.88
C THR A 345 -15.55 -0.19 19.72
N TRP A 346 -14.34 -0.29 19.17
CA TRP A 346 -13.53 0.89 18.89
C TRP A 346 -14.24 1.88 17.95
N SER A 347 -14.93 1.39 16.92
CA SER A 347 -15.66 2.22 15.94
C SER A 347 -16.82 2.98 16.58
N THR A 348 -17.64 2.33 17.40
CA THR A 348 -18.76 2.99 18.09
C THR A 348 -18.29 3.97 19.16
N HIS A 349 -17.14 3.69 19.81
CA HIS A 349 -16.53 4.64 20.73
C HIS A 349 -16.01 5.90 20.00
N ALA A 350 -15.34 5.75 18.88
CA ALA A 350 -14.90 6.88 18.06
C ALA A 350 -16.08 7.74 17.58
N LEU A 351 -17.15 7.10 17.10
CA LEU A 351 -18.39 7.77 16.71
C LEU A 351 -19.06 8.52 17.86
N TYR A 352 -19.09 7.93 19.04
CA TYR A 352 -19.61 8.58 20.24
C TYR A 352 -18.85 9.87 20.54
N LEU A 353 -17.52 9.84 20.54
CA LEU A 353 -16.69 11.02 20.80
C LEU A 353 -16.87 12.10 19.72
N GLN A 354 -16.92 11.68 18.46
CA GLN A 354 -17.18 12.58 17.35
C GLN A 354 -18.56 13.24 17.48
N LEU A 355 -19.60 12.46 17.76
CA LEU A 355 -20.98 12.94 17.87
C LEU A 355 -21.16 13.97 18.99
N ILE A 356 -20.66 13.68 20.21
CA ILE A 356 -20.74 14.65 21.34
C ILE A 356 -19.94 15.91 21.07
N SER A 357 -18.81 15.77 20.31
CA SER A 357 -17.97 16.91 19.91
C SER A 357 -18.67 17.79 18.90
N ASP A 358 -19.29 17.23 17.87
CA ASP A 358 -19.97 17.98 16.81
C ASP A 358 -21.26 18.65 17.31
N LYS A 359 -21.98 17.98 18.19
CA LYS A 359 -23.18 18.55 18.85
C LYS A 359 -22.84 19.51 20.00
N ASN A 360 -21.56 19.61 20.36
CA ASN A 360 -21.07 20.40 21.50
C ASN A 360 -21.83 20.08 22.81
N ASP A 361 -22.11 18.79 23.07
CA ASP A 361 -22.82 18.34 24.28
C ASP A 361 -21.85 18.33 25.47
N LEU A 362 -21.71 19.51 26.11
CA LEU A 362 -20.79 19.71 27.23
C LEU A 362 -21.12 18.80 28.44
N ALA A 363 -22.38 18.49 28.67
CA ALA A 363 -22.80 17.64 29.78
C ALA A 363 -22.30 16.17 29.54
N GLU A 364 -22.45 15.71 28.31
CA GLU A 364 -21.99 14.37 27.93
C GLU A 364 -20.47 14.29 27.88
N MET A 365 -19.77 15.32 27.38
CA MET A 365 -18.30 15.42 27.44
C MET A 365 -17.79 15.38 28.88
N LEU A 366 -18.46 16.09 29.81
CA LEU A 366 -18.09 16.07 31.22
C LEU A 366 -18.25 14.66 31.80
N SER A 367 -19.37 14.00 31.53
CA SER A 367 -19.60 12.62 31.96
C SER A 367 -18.51 11.67 31.43
N TYR A 368 -18.08 11.88 30.17
CA TYR A 368 -17.00 11.10 29.55
C TYR A 368 -15.66 11.30 30.24
N VAL A 369 -15.22 12.54 30.51
CA VAL A 369 -13.94 12.81 31.15
C VAL A 369 -13.92 12.43 32.63
N GLN A 370 -15.06 12.43 33.29
CA GLN A 370 -15.18 11.89 34.67
C GLN A 370 -14.94 10.37 34.70
N ALA A 371 -15.45 9.65 33.69
CA ALA A 371 -15.20 8.22 33.55
C ALA A 371 -13.79 7.91 32.99
N ASN A 372 -13.21 8.83 32.20
CA ASN A 372 -11.92 8.71 31.53
C ASN A 372 -11.02 9.93 31.78
N PRO A 373 -10.45 10.07 33.00
CA PRO A 373 -9.73 11.29 33.41
C PRO A 373 -8.54 11.66 32.51
N ASN A 374 -7.94 10.68 31.83
CA ASN A 374 -6.87 10.90 30.86
C ASN A 374 -7.29 11.73 29.62
N ALA A 375 -8.58 11.76 29.31
CA ALA A 375 -9.12 12.56 28.21
C ALA A 375 -9.31 14.05 28.59
N ILE A 376 -9.15 14.43 29.88
CA ILE A 376 -9.40 15.80 30.34
C ILE A 376 -8.57 16.83 29.58
N GLU A 377 -7.33 16.51 29.18
CA GLU A 377 -6.45 17.42 28.46
C GLU A 377 -7.01 17.86 27.10
N GLU A 378 -7.80 17.02 26.46
CA GLU A 378 -8.47 17.32 25.18
C GLU A 378 -9.71 18.19 25.35
N TYR A 379 -10.51 17.90 26.40
CA TYR A 379 -11.83 18.54 26.57
C TYR A 379 -11.84 19.73 27.56
N ALA A 380 -10.80 19.88 28.38
CA ALA A 380 -10.76 20.86 29.46
C ALA A 380 -11.06 22.31 29.00
N ALA A 381 -10.49 22.73 27.86
CA ALA A 381 -10.69 24.09 27.35
C ALA A 381 -12.18 24.36 26.96
N ARG A 382 -12.85 23.36 26.39
CA ARG A 382 -14.27 23.47 25.99
C ARG A 382 -15.18 23.41 27.19
N LEU A 383 -14.90 22.56 28.17
CA LEU A 383 -15.70 22.36 29.38
C LEU A 383 -15.59 23.52 30.37
N SER A 384 -14.46 24.24 30.39
CA SER A 384 -14.16 25.25 31.41
C SER A 384 -15.10 26.45 31.41
N SER A 385 -15.85 26.71 30.30
CA SER A 385 -16.85 27.78 30.24
C SER A 385 -18.02 27.56 31.19
N ASP A 386 -18.48 26.29 31.29
CA ASP A 386 -19.71 25.94 32.00
C ASP A 386 -19.46 25.04 33.23
N TYR A 387 -18.37 24.30 33.26
CA TYR A 387 -18.04 23.26 34.24
C TYR A 387 -16.64 23.43 34.85
N LYS A 388 -16.26 24.69 35.15
CA LYS A 388 -14.89 24.99 35.60
C LYS A 388 -14.47 24.20 36.84
N ALA A 389 -15.34 24.11 37.85
CA ALA A 389 -15.03 23.44 39.11
C ALA A 389 -14.80 21.93 38.91
N GLU A 390 -15.66 21.30 38.12
CA GLU A 390 -15.60 19.88 37.79
C GLU A 390 -14.32 19.57 36.96
N VAL A 391 -13.99 20.41 35.99
CA VAL A 391 -12.76 20.30 35.19
C VAL A 391 -11.52 20.41 36.06
N GLU A 392 -11.47 21.38 36.98
CA GLU A 392 -10.36 21.53 37.92
C GLU A 392 -10.23 20.29 38.83
N GLN A 393 -11.36 19.74 39.28
CA GLN A 393 -11.37 18.52 40.09
C GLN A 393 -10.85 17.29 39.31
N VAL A 394 -11.39 17.01 38.13
CA VAL A 394 -10.97 15.86 37.31
C VAL A 394 -9.50 16.00 36.91
N TYR A 395 -9.09 17.20 36.48
CA TYR A 395 -7.72 17.42 36.04
C TYR A 395 -6.70 17.32 37.18
N SER A 396 -7.02 17.87 38.36
CA SER A 396 -6.15 17.73 39.53
C SER A 396 -6.01 16.26 39.96
N GLN A 397 -7.10 15.52 39.99
CA GLN A 397 -7.06 14.08 40.27
C GLN A 397 -6.20 13.32 39.26
N TYR A 398 -6.37 13.59 37.98
CA TYR A 398 -5.55 12.98 36.92
C TYR A 398 -4.06 13.29 37.08
N ILE A 399 -3.70 14.52 37.52
CA ILE A 399 -2.31 14.89 37.84
C ILE A 399 -1.80 14.06 39.02
N TYR A 400 -2.57 13.90 40.10
CA TYR A 400 -2.15 13.09 41.26
C TYR A 400 -1.97 11.62 40.88
N ASP A 401 -2.88 11.04 40.12
CA ASP A 401 -2.80 9.65 39.69
C ASP A 401 -1.58 9.42 38.80
N THR A 402 -1.32 10.34 37.86
CA THR A 402 -0.15 10.31 36.99
C THR A 402 1.16 10.45 37.77
N ALA A 403 1.19 11.33 38.79
CA ALA A 403 2.34 11.51 39.66
C ALA A 403 2.62 10.27 40.52
N ALA A 404 1.57 9.60 41.01
CA ALA A 404 1.70 8.35 41.78
C ALA A 404 2.28 7.22 40.88
N ALA A 405 1.91 7.13 39.64
CA ALA A 405 2.42 6.16 38.67
C ALA A 405 3.81 6.52 38.09
N ALA A 406 4.36 7.73 38.38
CA ALA A 406 5.61 8.17 37.84
C ALA A 406 6.80 7.60 38.65
N PHE A 407 7.79 7.00 37.96
CA PHE A 407 8.94 6.33 38.57
C PHE A 407 10.31 6.71 37.96
N ASN A 408 10.35 7.56 36.93
CA ASN A 408 11.59 8.03 36.31
C ASN A 408 11.47 9.50 35.88
N ARG A 409 12.63 10.13 35.57
CA ARG A 409 12.73 11.55 35.27
C ARG A 409 11.85 11.97 34.08
N LYS A 410 11.72 11.14 33.04
CA LYS A 410 10.86 11.41 31.89
C LYS A 410 9.37 11.48 32.29
N LYS A 411 8.91 10.57 33.16
CA LYS A 411 7.54 10.60 33.68
C LYS A 411 7.30 11.78 34.63
N TYR A 412 8.26 12.15 35.46
CA TYR A 412 8.19 13.36 36.29
C TYR A 412 8.08 14.61 35.46
N TRP A 413 8.86 14.71 34.40
CA TRP A 413 8.76 15.81 33.43
C TRP A 413 7.37 15.88 32.81
N ASN A 414 6.77 14.75 32.42
CA ASN A 414 5.39 14.71 31.89
C ASN A 414 4.38 15.29 32.88
N VAL A 415 4.46 14.92 34.18
CA VAL A 415 3.61 15.52 35.24
C VAL A 415 3.80 17.04 35.30
N CYS A 416 5.02 17.51 35.19
CA CYS A 416 5.29 18.94 35.17
C CYS A 416 4.72 19.64 33.93
N GLN A 417 4.65 18.99 32.76
CA GLN A 417 3.96 19.55 31.60
C GLN A 417 2.44 19.61 31.80
N MET A 418 1.85 18.59 32.45
CA MET A 418 0.42 18.60 32.81
C MET A 418 0.13 19.75 33.77
N LEU A 419 0.96 19.96 34.80
CA LEU A 419 0.84 21.09 35.74
C LEU A 419 0.94 22.44 35.03
N LYS A 420 1.80 22.61 34.03
CA LYS A 420 1.85 23.84 33.20
C LYS A 420 0.55 24.08 32.43
N ARG A 421 -0.02 23.02 31.83
CA ARG A 421 -1.31 23.13 31.11
C ARG A 421 -2.47 23.43 32.08
N TYR A 422 -2.51 22.72 33.21
CA TYR A 422 -3.46 22.97 34.28
C TYR A 422 -3.40 24.41 34.80
N GLY A 423 -2.20 24.94 35.04
CA GLY A 423 -2.00 26.31 35.51
C GLY A 423 -2.48 27.40 34.53
N LYS A 424 -2.48 27.12 33.23
CA LYS A 424 -3.06 28.02 32.22
C LYS A 424 -4.59 28.06 32.29
N LEU A 425 -5.19 26.97 32.72
CA LEU A 425 -6.65 26.80 32.78
C LEU A 425 -7.22 27.22 34.15
N ALA A 426 -6.68 26.68 35.24
CA ALA A 426 -7.16 26.87 36.61
C ALA A 426 -6.52 28.08 37.32
N GLY A 427 -5.45 28.64 36.75
CA GLY A 427 -4.70 29.74 37.29
C GLY A 427 -3.52 29.30 38.18
N LYS A 428 -2.61 30.26 38.40
CA LYS A 428 -1.35 30.00 39.15
C LYS A 428 -1.56 29.59 40.63
N SER A 429 -2.63 30.10 41.28
CA SER A 429 -2.93 29.73 42.65
C SER A 429 -3.25 28.23 42.79
N SER A 430 -4.13 27.71 41.96
CA SER A 430 -4.52 26.30 41.93
C SER A 430 -3.33 25.41 41.55
N GLN A 431 -2.53 25.84 40.58
CA GLN A 431 -1.29 25.15 40.19
C GLN A 431 -0.28 25.05 41.35
N SER A 432 -0.03 26.17 42.06
CA SER A 432 0.92 26.21 43.18
C SER A 432 0.46 25.32 44.33
N ALA A 433 -0.83 25.26 44.60
CA ALA A 433 -1.39 24.38 45.62
C ALA A 433 -1.11 22.90 45.33
N ILE A 434 -1.28 22.45 44.08
CA ILE A 434 -0.96 21.07 43.67
C ILE A 434 0.54 20.82 43.75
N ILE A 435 1.37 21.77 43.29
CA ILE A 435 2.83 21.63 43.36
C ILE A 435 3.28 21.42 44.80
N GLN A 436 2.76 22.24 45.73
CA GLN A 436 3.09 22.12 47.16
C GLN A 436 2.71 20.74 47.70
N GLN A 437 1.52 20.26 47.43
CA GLN A 437 1.07 18.95 47.88
C GLN A 437 1.94 17.81 47.30
N LEU A 438 2.33 17.89 46.03
CA LEU A 438 3.22 16.91 45.41
C LEU A 438 4.64 16.95 46.01
N GLN A 439 5.15 18.14 46.36
CA GLN A 439 6.43 18.29 47.05
C GLN A 439 6.42 17.68 48.47
N GLU A 440 5.32 17.88 49.20
CA GLU A 440 5.16 17.29 50.54
C GLU A 440 5.00 15.75 50.45
N GLN A 441 4.22 15.25 49.47
CA GLN A 441 3.94 13.83 49.31
C GLN A 441 5.18 13.05 48.83
N TYR A 442 5.98 13.65 47.93
CA TYR A 442 7.12 12.98 47.28
C TYR A 442 8.45 13.54 47.72
N PHE A 443 8.58 13.98 49.02
CA PHE A 443 9.82 14.55 49.59
C PHE A 443 11.03 13.66 49.45
N ASN A 444 10.84 12.33 49.30
CA ASN A 444 11.89 11.32 49.14
C ASN A 444 12.27 11.03 47.68
N LYS A 445 11.73 11.77 46.69
CA LYS A 445 12.05 11.63 45.27
C LYS A 445 12.80 12.85 44.73
N PRO A 446 14.15 13.00 44.94
CA PRO A 446 14.90 14.21 44.59
C PRO A 446 14.78 14.64 43.13
N ALA A 447 14.73 13.67 42.17
CA ALA A 447 14.59 13.94 40.76
C ALA A 447 13.21 14.52 40.40
N PHE A 448 12.16 14.17 41.15
CA PHE A 448 10.83 14.76 40.96
C PHE A 448 10.76 16.17 41.53
N LEU A 449 11.35 16.38 42.72
CA LEU A 449 11.46 17.71 43.33
C LEU A 449 12.24 18.68 42.43
N ASP A 450 13.32 18.23 41.81
CA ASP A 450 14.11 19.02 40.85
C ASP A 450 13.25 19.43 39.64
N GLU A 451 12.42 18.54 39.09
CA GLU A 451 11.51 18.90 37.99
C GLU A 451 10.37 19.86 38.43
N LEU A 452 9.79 19.66 39.63
CA LEU A 452 8.77 20.55 40.17
C LEU A 452 9.30 21.96 40.46
N SER A 453 10.59 22.10 40.87
CA SER A 453 11.21 23.41 41.17
C SER A 453 11.40 24.28 39.91
N LYS A 454 11.24 23.73 38.69
CA LYS A 454 11.34 24.44 37.40
C LYS A 454 10.01 25.05 36.93
N LEU A 455 8.94 24.87 37.69
CA LEU A 455 7.59 25.39 37.36
C LEU A 455 7.38 26.79 37.93
#